data_c1679f2a9eef2130b8a27c9cf0fe40f6
#
_entry.id   c1679f2a9eef2130b8a27c9cf0fe40f6
#
_cell.length_a   1.000
_cell.length_b   1.000
_cell.length_c   1.000
_cell.angle_alpha   90.00
_cell.angle_beta   90.00
_cell.angle_gamma   90.00
#
_symmetry.space_group_name_H-M   'P 1'
#
loop_
_entity.id
_entity.type
_entity.pdbx_description
1 polymer ?
#
loop_
_entity_poly.entity_id
_entity_poly.type
_entity_poly.pdbx_seq_one_letter_code
_entity_poly.pdbx_strand_id
1 'polypeptide(L)'
;MSATNEPLVFFDVDTQGDFMRPTGRLYVSGAEDLVPNLKRLMDWARTHEVPVISSADAHQPDNPEFKIWPPHCVIGTAGQQRIPETLFPAPVVIPCRPGAFQPPARWVGQFIVEKPTYSARDNPNFDAILTALGKRRAVVFGVATEYCVRADALELARRGLRVEVVTDAIKPITEEGGRRALEEMAAAGIRMTTTADVCDSRTGVIS
;
A
#
# COMPACT_ATOMS: atom_id res chain seq x y z
N MET A 1 17.71 -14.59 -18.56
CA MET A 1 16.58 -13.74 -19.01
C MET A 1 16.87 -12.34 -18.53
N SER A 2 16.91 -11.37 -19.44
CA SER A 2 17.29 -9.98 -19.15
C SER A 2 16.35 -9.41 -18.09
N ALA A 3 16.91 -8.86 -17.01
CA ALA A 3 16.15 -8.06 -16.04
C ALA A 3 15.51 -6.92 -16.84
N THR A 4 14.19 -6.93 -16.93
CA THR A 4 13.44 -5.87 -17.59
C THR A 4 13.64 -4.59 -16.79
N ASN A 5 14.19 -3.57 -17.42
CA ASN A 5 14.40 -2.22 -16.87
C ASN A 5 13.05 -1.49 -16.72
N GLU A 6 12.09 -2.16 -16.11
CA GLU A 6 10.73 -1.64 -15.91
C GLU A 6 10.72 -0.73 -14.69
N PRO A 7 10.20 0.50 -14.81
CA PRO A 7 10.16 1.43 -13.68
C PRO A 7 9.44 0.82 -12.48
N LEU A 8 9.96 1.08 -11.28
CA LEU A 8 9.44 0.54 -10.02
C LEU A 8 8.52 1.54 -9.33
N VAL A 9 7.50 1.02 -8.63
CA VAL A 9 6.65 1.77 -7.70
C VAL A 9 6.37 0.90 -6.48
N PHE A 10 6.38 1.48 -5.29
CA PHE A 10 5.93 0.81 -4.08
C PHE A 10 4.50 1.18 -3.76
N PHE A 11 3.73 0.19 -3.33
CA PHE A 11 2.38 0.36 -2.80
C PHE A 11 2.37 -0.05 -1.33
N ASP A 12 2.31 0.95 -0.46
CA ASP A 12 2.27 0.81 0.99
C ASP A 12 0.82 0.92 1.45
N VAL A 13 0.23 -0.21 1.79
CA VAL A 13 -1.21 -0.36 2.04
C VAL A 13 -1.52 -0.17 3.52
N ASP A 14 -2.24 0.90 3.86
CA ASP A 14 -2.92 1.16 5.13
C ASP A 14 -2.07 0.98 6.40
N THR A 15 -0.79 1.35 6.37
CA THR A 15 0.07 1.29 7.56
C THR A 15 -0.24 2.43 8.53
N GLN A 16 -1.51 2.50 8.98
CA GLN A 16 -2.08 3.53 9.86
C GLN A 16 -2.14 3.07 11.33
N GLY A 17 -2.22 4.03 12.25
CA GLY A 17 -2.20 3.77 13.68
C GLY A 17 -3.26 2.79 14.17
N ASP A 18 -4.48 2.87 13.63
CA ASP A 18 -5.59 2.00 14.04
C ASP A 18 -5.40 0.54 13.63
N PHE A 19 -4.60 0.26 12.60
CA PHE A 19 -4.29 -1.10 12.17
C PHE A 19 -2.98 -1.64 12.74
N MET A 20 -1.96 -0.76 12.87
CA MET A 20 -0.59 -1.17 13.14
C MET A 20 -0.22 -1.18 14.63
N ARG A 21 -1.02 -0.58 15.50
CA ARG A 21 -0.70 -0.46 16.93
C ARG A 21 -1.63 -1.29 17.81
N PRO A 22 -1.15 -1.94 18.88
CA PRO A 22 -2.00 -2.69 19.80
C PRO A 22 -3.13 -1.87 20.44
N THR A 23 -2.99 -0.55 20.47
CA THR A 23 -4.02 0.40 20.96
C THR A 23 -4.97 0.88 19.86
N GLY A 24 -4.77 0.42 18.62
CA GLY A 24 -5.58 0.79 17.46
C GLY A 24 -6.98 0.22 17.51
N ARG A 25 -7.94 0.92 16.93
CA ARG A 25 -9.35 0.54 17.01
C ARG A 25 -9.73 -0.67 16.15
N LEU A 26 -8.92 -0.96 15.14
CA LEU A 26 -9.05 -2.16 14.30
C LEU A 26 -7.67 -2.80 14.12
N TYR A 27 -6.99 -2.99 15.25
CA TYR A 27 -5.65 -3.54 15.28
C TYR A 27 -5.55 -4.93 14.66
N VAL A 28 -4.64 -5.07 13.72
CA VAL A 28 -4.26 -6.36 13.13
C VAL A 28 -3.22 -7.01 14.02
N SER A 29 -3.58 -8.09 14.67
CA SER A 29 -2.73 -8.73 15.69
C SER A 29 -1.33 -9.08 15.16
N GLY A 30 -0.28 -8.54 15.79
CA GLY A 30 1.12 -8.71 15.39
C GLY A 30 1.54 -7.87 14.18
N ALA A 31 0.77 -6.85 13.79
CA ALA A 31 1.17 -5.95 12.70
C ALA A 31 2.42 -5.12 13.06
N GLU A 32 2.67 -4.87 14.33
CA GLU A 32 3.90 -4.21 14.80
C GLU A 32 5.16 -4.99 14.47
N ASP A 33 5.09 -6.31 14.32
CA ASP A 33 6.22 -7.16 13.96
C ASP A 33 6.70 -6.87 12.51
N LEU A 34 5.84 -6.28 11.68
CA LEU A 34 6.18 -5.88 10.30
C LEU A 34 7.04 -4.62 10.25
N VAL A 35 7.02 -3.79 11.29
CA VAL A 35 7.61 -2.45 11.29
C VAL A 35 9.08 -2.43 10.82
N PRO A 36 9.96 -3.36 11.23
CA PRO A 36 11.34 -3.37 10.73
C PRO A 36 11.42 -3.55 9.20
N ASN A 37 10.61 -4.45 8.62
CA ASN A 37 10.58 -4.71 7.19
C ASN A 37 9.93 -3.56 6.43
N LEU A 38 8.82 -3.02 6.92
CA LEU A 38 8.17 -1.84 6.36
C LEU A 38 9.15 -0.66 6.30
N LYS A 39 9.83 -0.37 7.42
CA LYS A 39 10.83 0.69 7.47
C LYS A 39 11.96 0.46 6.47
N ARG A 40 12.47 -0.77 6.35
CA ARG A 40 13.54 -1.13 5.40
C ARG A 40 13.11 -0.87 3.95
N LEU A 41 11.89 -1.26 3.58
CA LEU A 41 11.31 -1.01 2.26
C LEU A 41 11.18 0.50 2.00
N MET A 42 10.64 1.26 2.95
CA MET A 42 10.45 2.70 2.82
C MET A 42 11.79 3.45 2.74
N ASP A 43 12.77 3.10 3.57
CA ASP A 43 14.11 3.70 3.51
C ASP A 43 14.81 3.37 2.17
N TRP A 44 14.64 2.15 1.69
CA TRP A 44 15.16 1.75 0.38
C TRP A 44 14.52 2.56 -0.75
N ALA A 45 13.18 2.69 -0.75
CA ALA A 45 12.48 3.48 -1.75
C ALA A 45 12.92 4.94 -1.75
N ARG A 46 13.09 5.53 -0.56
CA ARG A 46 13.57 6.91 -0.41
C ARG A 46 14.99 7.09 -0.97
N THR A 47 15.90 6.16 -0.65
CA THR A 47 17.30 6.22 -1.08
C THR A 47 17.43 6.08 -2.60
N HIS A 48 16.57 5.28 -3.22
CA HIS A 48 16.60 5.00 -4.67
C HIS A 48 15.61 5.84 -5.47
N GLU A 49 14.98 6.85 -4.84
CA GLU A 49 13.99 7.73 -5.46
C GLU A 49 12.82 6.97 -6.11
N VAL A 50 12.48 5.79 -5.58
CA VAL A 50 11.31 5.03 -6.01
C VAL A 50 10.05 5.68 -5.46
N PRO A 51 9.05 6.03 -6.31
CA PRO A 51 7.80 6.58 -5.82
C PRO A 51 7.05 5.58 -4.96
N VAL A 52 6.43 6.07 -3.89
CA VAL A 52 5.56 5.30 -3.02
C VAL A 52 4.14 5.83 -3.16
N ILE A 53 3.23 4.97 -3.58
CA ILE A 53 1.79 5.19 -3.47
C ILE A 53 1.35 4.53 -2.16
N SER A 54 0.78 5.31 -1.27
CA SER A 54 0.28 4.79 0.01
C SER A 54 -1.23 4.90 0.04
N SER A 55 -1.96 3.80 0.19
CA SER A 55 -3.39 3.90 0.52
C SER A 55 -3.56 4.28 1.99
N ALA A 56 -4.64 4.98 2.30
CA ALA A 56 -5.01 5.32 3.66
C ALA A 56 -6.53 5.39 3.80
N ASP A 57 -7.07 4.63 4.74
CA ASP A 57 -8.46 4.78 5.13
C ASP A 57 -8.71 6.18 5.67
N ALA A 58 -9.79 6.79 5.21
CA ALA A 58 -10.21 8.13 5.59
C ALA A 58 -11.73 8.17 5.73
N HIS A 59 -12.22 7.66 6.86
CA HIS A 59 -13.64 7.50 7.11
C HIS A 59 -14.26 8.73 7.73
N GLN A 60 -15.45 9.11 7.24
CA GLN A 60 -16.30 10.06 7.96
C GLN A 60 -16.82 9.39 9.26
N PRO A 61 -17.17 10.17 10.31
CA PRO A 61 -17.63 9.62 11.58
C PRO A 61 -18.87 8.73 11.49
N ASP A 62 -19.67 8.87 10.43
CA ASP A 62 -20.90 8.13 10.15
C ASP A 62 -20.75 7.11 9.00
N ASN A 63 -19.51 6.71 8.68
CA ASN A 63 -19.26 5.79 7.56
C ASN A 63 -20.08 4.50 7.70
N PRO A 64 -20.80 4.05 6.64
CA PRO A 64 -21.59 2.82 6.66
C PRO A 64 -20.83 1.55 7.02
N GLU A 65 -19.52 1.52 6.79
CA GLU A 65 -18.63 0.41 7.14
C GLU A 65 -18.59 0.13 8.64
N PHE A 66 -18.87 1.13 9.47
CA PHE A 66 -18.94 1.01 10.93
C PHE A 66 -20.12 0.16 11.44
N LYS A 67 -21.00 -0.30 10.53
CA LYS A 67 -21.99 -1.33 10.83
C LYS A 67 -21.38 -2.75 10.88
N ILE A 68 -20.21 -2.92 10.27
CA ILE A 68 -19.51 -4.21 10.14
C ILE A 68 -18.24 -4.19 10.99
N TRP A 69 -17.50 -3.08 10.98
CA TRP A 69 -16.27 -2.89 11.71
C TRP A 69 -16.40 -1.80 12.78
N PRO A 70 -15.63 -1.86 13.88
CA PRO A 70 -15.60 -0.74 14.81
C PRO A 70 -15.12 0.54 14.11
N PRO A 71 -15.56 1.73 14.56
CA PRO A 71 -15.04 2.99 14.01
C PRO A 71 -13.52 3.05 14.07
N HIS A 72 -12.87 3.16 12.91
CA HIS A 72 -11.42 3.20 12.75
C HIS A 72 -11.04 4.22 11.68
N CYS A 73 -9.82 4.65 11.68
CA CYS A 73 -9.25 5.59 10.70
C CYS A 73 -10.16 6.78 10.38
N VAL A 74 -10.87 7.28 11.41
CA VAL A 74 -11.74 8.45 11.29
C VAL A 74 -10.89 9.68 11.00
N ILE A 75 -11.29 10.45 10.00
CA ILE A 75 -10.56 11.64 9.53
C ILE A 75 -10.21 12.57 10.71
N GLY A 76 -8.93 12.97 10.77
CA GLY A 76 -8.39 13.85 11.78
C GLY A 76 -8.01 13.20 13.11
N THR A 77 -8.22 11.88 13.27
CA THR A 77 -7.80 11.17 14.48
C THR A 77 -6.35 10.66 14.40
N ALA A 78 -5.74 10.38 15.54
CA ALA A 78 -4.42 9.75 15.59
C ALA A 78 -4.41 8.34 14.97
N GLY A 79 -5.54 7.64 15.01
CA GLY A 79 -5.70 6.32 14.38
C GLY A 79 -5.63 6.36 12.86
N GLN A 80 -6.11 7.44 12.24
CA GLN A 80 -5.99 7.66 10.80
C GLN A 80 -4.54 7.93 10.36
N GLN A 81 -3.73 8.51 11.21
CA GLN A 81 -2.36 8.86 10.85
C GLN A 81 -1.54 7.61 10.56
N ARG A 82 -0.68 7.70 9.55
CA ARG A 82 0.31 6.66 9.27
C ARG A 82 1.31 6.53 10.41
N ILE A 83 1.86 5.34 10.59
CA ILE A 83 2.97 5.18 11.53
C ILE A 83 4.20 5.94 11.02
N PRO A 84 5.03 6.51 11.90
CA PRO A 84 6.19 7.30 11.50
C PRO A 84 7.17 6.57 10.60
N GLU A 85 7.29 5.25 10.76
CA GLU A 85 8.22 4.39 10.04
C GLU A 85 7.90 4.26 8.55
N THR A 86 6.64 4.53 8.16
CA THR A 86 6.18 4.50 6.76
C THR A 86 5.79 5.87 6.22
N LEU A 87 6.10 6.93 6.94
CA LEU A 87 5.79 8.30 6.52
C LEU A 87 7.04 9.02 5.99
N PHE A 88 6.99 9.49 4.76
CA PHE A 88 8.04 10.34 4.21
C PHE A 88 7.84 11.81 4.62
N PRO A 89 8.91 12.62 4.65
CA PRO A 89 8.75 14.07 4.76
C PRO A 89 7.93 14.65 3.60
N ALA A 90 6.98 15.55 3.91
CA ALA A 90 6.17 16.28 2.93
C ALA A 90 5.45 15.37 1.90
N PRO A 91 4.65 14.38 2.32
CA PRO A 91 3.90 13.56 1.39
C PRO A 91 2.82 14.37 0.67
N VAL A 92 2.51 13.99 -0.56
CA VAL A 92 1.37 14.56 -1.29
C VAL A 92 0.12 13.77 -0.91
N VAL A 93 -0.83 14.41 -0.24
CA VAL A 93 -2.12 13.78 0.09
C VAL A 93 -3.11 14.01 -1.04
N ILE A 94 -3.74 12.94 -1.51
CA ILE A 94 -4.77 12.94 -2.55
C ILE A 94 -6.10 12.54 -1.87
N PRO A 95 -6.89 13.52 -1.43
CA PRO A 95 -8.14 13.24 -0.73
C PRO A 95 -9.15 12.54 -1.65
N CYS A 96 -10.10 11.82 -1.04
CA CYS A 96 -11.15 11.08 -1.75
C CYS A 96 -12.23 12.03 -2.31
N ARG A 97 -11.85 12.90 -3.24
CA ARG A 97 -12.75 13.81 -3.97
C ARG A 97 -12.29 13.97 -5.42
N PRO A 98 -13.21 14.11 -6.38
CA PRO A 98 -12.85 14.31 -7.79
C PRO A 98 -11.93 15.51 -8.02
N GLY A 99 -10.95 15.35 -8.93
CA GLY A 99 -10.05 16.43 -9.36
C GLY A 99 -8.99 16.83 -8.32
N ALA A 100 -8.81 16.04 -7.25
CA ALA A 100 -7.81 16.32 -6.22
C ALA A 100 -6.38 15.96 -6.66
N PHE A 101 -6.23 15.13 -7.69
CA PHE A 101 -4.92 14.71 -8.20
C PHE A 101 -4.45 15.62 -9.33
N GLN A 102 -3.18 16.02 -9.23
CA GLN A 102 -2.44 16.66 -10.32
C GLN A 102 -1.20 15.80 -10.58
N PRO A 103 -0.97 15.35 -11.83
CA PRO A 103 0.22 14.57 -12.16
C PRO A 103 1.51 15.35 -11.80
N PRO A 104 2.43 14.73 -11.05
CA PRO A 104 3.70 15.39 -10.73
C PRO A 104 4.58 15.44 -11.98
N ALA A 105 5.44 16.44 -12.08
CA ALA A 105 6.44 16.52 -13.14
C ALA A 105 7.44 15.35 -13.08
N ARG A 106 7.66 14.80 -11.88
CA ARG A 106 8.50 13.62 -11.61
C ARG A 106 7.87 12.78 -10.50
N TRP A 107 7.81 11.48 -10.72
CA TRP A 107 7.34 10.53 -9.70
C TRP A 107 8.47 10.23 -8.71
N VAL A 108 8.51 10.98 -7.63
CA VAL A 108 9.46 10.87 -6.51
C VAL A 108 8.74 11.20 -5.21
N GLY A 109 9.10 10.52 -4.11
CA GLY A 109 8.47 10.74 -2.81
C GLY A 109 7.22 9.90 -2.58
N GLN A 110 6.35 10.34 -1.68
CA GLN A 110 5.17 9.59 -1.25
C GLN A 110 3.88 10.31 -1.63
N PHE A 111 2.94 9.56 -2.18
CA PHE A 111 1.60 9.99 -2.56
C PHE A 111 0.58 9.18 -1.75
N ILE A 112 -0.10 9.84 -0.82
CA ILE A 112 -1.09 9.18 0.06
C ILE A 112 -2.47 9.32 -0.60
N VAL A 113 -3.04 8.20 -1.02
CA VAL A 113 -4.36 8.11 -1.64
C VAL A 113 -5.38 7.75 -0.57
N GLU A 114 -6.18 8.71 -0.16
CA GLU A 114 -7.27 8.48 0.79
C GLU A 114 -8.39 7.67 0.14
N LYS A 115 -8.97 6.73 0.89
CA LYS A 115 -10.04 5.86 0.42
C LYS A 115 -11.11 5.64 1.50
N PRO A 116 -12.38 5.44 1.10
CA PRO A 116 -13.49 5.24 2.04
C PRO A 116 -13.81 3.76 2.28
N THR A 117 -13.13 2.82 1.60
CA THR A 117 -13.36 1.38 1.62
C THR A 117 -12.06 0.60 1.47
N TYR A 118 -12.11 -0.72 1.19
CA TYR A 118 -10.95 -1.62 1.15
C TYR A 118 -9.92 -1.31 0.04
N SER A 119 -10.27 -0.60 -1.03
CA SER A 119 -9.35 -0.42 -2.15
C SER A 119 -9.14 1.05 -2.51
N ALA A 120 -7.89 1.40 -2.81
CA ALA A 120 -7.51 2.71 -3.34
C ALA A 120 -8.25 3.06 -4.66
N ARG A 121 -8.77 2.06 -5.40
CA ARG A 121 -9.60 2.27 -6.61
C ARG A 121 -10.85 3.10 -6.35
N ASP A 122 -11.34 3.13 -5.11
CA ASP A 122 -12.54 3.86 -4.73
C ASP A 122 -12.26 5.37 -4.52
N ASN A 123 -10.98 5.78 -4.56
CA ASN A 123 -10.65 7.18 -4.75
C ASN A 123 -10.91 7.57 -6.23
N PRO A 124 -11.73 8.60 -6.50
CA PRO A 124 -12.09 8.98 -7.86
C PRO A 124 -10.91 9.46 -8.73
N ASN A 125 -9.74 9.66 -8.14
CA ASN A 125 -8.52 10.03 -8.87
C ASN A 125 -7.64 8.82 -9.22
N PHE A 126 -7.96 7.60 -8.75
CA PHE A 126 -7.09 6.44 -8.87
C PHE A 126 -6.73 6.10 -10.32
N ASP A 127 -7.70 6.15 -11.23
CA ASP A 127 -7.47 5.91 -12.66
C ASP A 127 -6.52 6.94 -13.27
N ALA A 128 -6.65 8.20 -12.90
CA ALA A 128 -5.75 9.27 -13.35
C ALA A 128 -4.33 9.08 -12.77
N ILE A 129 -4.22 8.64 -11.52
CA ILE A 129 -2.94 8.31 -10.88
C ILE A 129 -2.23 7.19 -11.65
N LEU A 130 -2.92 6.06 -11.89
CA LEU A 130 -2.33 4.93 -12.61
C LEU A 130 -1.99 5.27 -14.07
N THR A 131 -2.84 6.04 -14.74
CA THR A 131 -2.57 6.52 -16.11
C THR A 131 -1.30 7.37 -16.16
N ALA A 132 -1.15 8.32 -15.25
CA ALA A 132 0.02 9.18 -15.17
C ALA A 132 1.29 8.43 -14.71
N LEU A 133 1.12 7.42 -13.85
CA LEU A 133 2.21 6.56 -13.38
C LEU A 133 2.75 5.68 -14.51
N GLY A 134 1.89 5.25 -15.42
CA GLY A 134 2.22 4.35 -16.52
C GLY A 134 2.50 2.91 -16.07
N LYS A 135 2.95 2.08 -17.02
CA LYS A 135 3.30 0.67 -16.71
C LYS A 135 4.53 0.60 -15.83
N ARG A 136 4.41 -0.11 -14.72
CA ARG A 136 5.48 -0.30 -13.73
C ARG A 136 5.42 -1.68 -13.10
N ARG A 137 6.54 -2.08 -12.50
CA ARG A 137 6.58 -3.15 -11.52
C ARG A 137 6.11 -2.56 -10.18
N ALA A 138 5.05 -3.12 -9.62
CA ALA A 138 4.48 -2.68 -8.35
C ALA A 138 4.86 -3.66 -7.24
N VAL A 139 5.47 -3.16 -6.16
CA VAL A 139 5.80 -3.93 -4.95
C VAL A 139 4.82 -3.51 -3.86
N VAL A 140 3.98 -4.45 -3.41
CA VAL A 140 2.87 -4.22 -2.50
C VAL A 140 3.17 -4.81 -1.12
N PHE A 141 2.93 -4.04 -0.06
CA PHE A 141 3.09 -4.45 1.34
C PHE A 141 2.14 -3.65 2.24
N GLY A 142 1.97 -4.06 3.49
CA GLY A 142 1.08 -3.40 4.46
C GLY A 142 0.01 -4.31 5.03
N VAL A 143 -1.17 -3.78 5.39
CA VAL A 143 -2.25 -4.49 6.09
C VAL A 143 -3.66 -4.14 5.56
N ALA A 144 -4.70 -5.01 5.75
CA ALA A 144 -4.58 -6.41 6.12
C ALA A 144 -4.55 -7.28 4.87
N THR A 145 -3.84 -8.43 4.93
CA THR A 145 -3.55 -9.27 3.75
C THR A 145 -4.80 -9.65 2.96
N GLU A 146 -5.85 -10.15 3.62
CA GLU A 146 -7.07 -10.65 2.98
C GLU A 146 -8.07 -9.55 2.59
N TYR A 147 -7.81 -8.30 2.98
CA TYR A 147 -8.66 -7.15 2.68
C TYR A 147 -7.95 -6.16 1.75
N CYS A 148 -7.41 -5.09 2.28
CA CYS A 148 -6.88 -3.98 1.49
C CYS A 148 -5.67 -4.38 0.63
N VAL A 149 -4.74 -5.18 1.16
CA VAL A 149 -3.57 -5.65 0.41
C VAL A 149 -4.00 -6.47 -0.80
N ARG A 150 -4.87 -7.47 -0.59
CA ARG A 150 -5.42 -8.29 -1.67
C ARG A 150 -6.20 -7.45 -2.68
N ALA A 151 -7.08 -6.54 -2.20
CA ALA A 151 -7.91 -5.72 -3.07
C ALA A 151 -7.05 -4.82 -3.98
N ASP A 152 -6.05 -4.14 -3.44
CA ASP A 152 -5.17 -3.27 -4.20
C ASP A 152 -4.24 -4.07 -5.12
N ALA A 153 -3.65 -5.18 -4.65
CA ALA A 153 -2.78 -6.01 -5.47
C ALA A 153 -3.49 -6.59 -6.71
N LEU A 154 -4.72 -7.12 -6.52
CA LEU A 154 -5.54 -7.64 -7.63
C LEU A 154 -5.96 -6.53 -8.59
N GLU A 155 -6.33 -5.35 -8.09
CA GLU A 155 -6.69 -4.23 -8.94
C GLU A 155 -5.50 -3.75 -9.79
N LEU A 156 -4.32 -3.63 -9.20
CA LEU A 156 -3.10 -3.27 -9.93
C LEU A 156 -2.75 -4.29 -11.01
N ALA A 157 -2.86 -5.59 -10.72
CA ALA A 157 -2.66 -6.66 -11.69
C ALA A 157 -3.69 -6.59 -12.83
N ARG A 158 -4.97 -6.36 -12.51
CA ARG A 158 -6.04 -6.17 -13.49
C ARG A 158 -5.79 -4.99 -14.42
N ARG A 159 -5.12 -3.95 -13.92
CA ARG A 159 -4.70 -2.76 -14.70
C ARG A 159 -3.42 -2.98 -15.51
N GLY A 160 -2.85 -4.19 -15.46
CA GLY A 160 -1.69 -4.61 -16.26
C GLY A 160 -0.34 -4.22 -15.67
N LEU A 161 -0.27 -3.87 -14.39
CA LEU A 161 1.00 -3.75 -13.69
C LEU A 161 1.54 -5.15 -13.36
N ARG A 162 2.87 -5.30 -13.36
CA ARG A 162 3.51 -6.49 -12.82
C ARG A 162 3.60 -6.36 -11.31
N VAL A 163 2.78 -7.13 -10.59
CA VAL A 163 2.64 -7.01 -9.14
C VAL A 163 3.46 -8.07 -8.41
N GLU A 164 4.12 -7.63 -7.35
CA GLU A 164 4.83 -8.47 -6.39
C GLU A 164 4.34 -8.12 -4.98
N VAL A 165 4.00 -9.13 -4.18
CA VAL A 165 3.58 -8.96 -2.78
C VAL A 165 4.70 -9.42 -1.86
N VAL A 166 5.08 -8.55 -0.91
CA VAL A 166 6.17 -8.80 0.05
C VAL A 166 5.62 -9.56 1.24
N THR A 167 5.81 -10.87 1.26
CA THR A 167 5.14 -11.78 2.22
C THR A 167 5.58 -11.60 3.67
N ASP A 168 6.77 -11.10 3.93
CA ASP A 168 7.31 -10.78 5.25
C ASP A 168 7.06 -9.31 5.67
N ALA A 169 6.25 -8.57 4.87
CA ALA A 169 5.82 -7.21 5.15
C ALA A 169 4.29 -7.03 4.99
N ILE A 170 3.54 -8.11 5.12
CA ILE A 170 2.07 -8.12 5.18
C ILE A 170 1.59 -8.92 6.39
N LYS A 171 0.40 -8.60 6.89
CA LYS A 171 -0.21 -9.32 8.03
C LYS A 171 -1.69 -9.55 7.80
N PRO A 172 -2.20 -10.78 7.94
CA PRO A 172 -3.64 -11.05 7.89
C PRO A 172 -4.32 -10.81 9.24
N ILE A 173 -5.63 -10.63 9.23
CA ILE A 173 -6.47 -10.66 10.44
C ILE A 173 -6.64 -12.12 10.89
N THR A 174 -6.82 -13.04 9.94
CA THR A 174 -6.94 -14.47 10.20
C THR A 174 -5.95 -15.27 9.35
N GLU A 175 -5.36 -16.33 9.91
CA GLU A 175 -4.44 -17.19 9.15
C GLU A 175 -5.09 -17.79 7.90
N GLU A 176 -6.32 -18.27 8.02
CA GLU A 176 -7.08 -18.86 6.91
C GLU A 176 -7.41 -17.82 5.83
N GLY A 177 -7.84 -16.61 6.23
CA GLY A 177 -8.08 -15.50 5.30
C GLY A 177 -6.83 -15.11 4.55
N GLY A 178 -5.71 -14.98 5.27
CA GLY A 178 -4.41 -14.67 4.67
C GLY A 178 -3.96 -15.72 3.67
N ARG A 179 -4.07 -17.02 4.02
CA ARG A 179 -3.71 -18.12 3.12
C ARG A 179 -4.53 -18.07 1.82
N ARG A 180 -5.86 -17.93 1.92
CA ARG A 180 -6.74 -17.82 0.75
C ARG A 180 -6.42 -16.61 -0.11
N ALA A 181 -6.14 -15.47 0.51
CA ALA A 181 -5.76 -14.25 -0.20
C ALA A 181 -4.47 -14.42 -1.00
N LEU A 182 -3.45 -15.06 -0.40
CA LEU A 182 -2.20 -15.36 -1.09
C LEU A 182 -2.40 -16.33 -2.27
N GLU A 183 -3.23 -17.37 -2.10
CA GLU A 183 -3.58 -18.29 -3.17
C GLU A 183 -4.29 -17.60 -4.35
N GLU A 184 -5.27 -16.72 -4.04
CA GLU A 184 -5.98 -15.94 -5.05
C GLU A 184 -5.05 -14.98 -5.80
N MET A 185 -4.20 -14.27 -5.08
CA MET A 185 -3.22 -13.37 -5.68
C MET A 185 -2.22 -14.13 -6.56
N ALA A 186 -1.73 -15.29 -6.12
CA ALA A 186 -0.85 -16.14 -6.92
C ALA A 186 -1.54 -16.67 -8.19
N ALA A 187 -2.81 -17.09 -8.09
CA ALA A 187 -3.62 -17.52 -9.22
C ALA A 187 -3.85 -16.39 -10.24
N ALA A 188 -3.88 -15.14 -9.80
CA ALA A 188 -3.93 -13.95 -10.65
C ALA A 188 -2.57 -13.56 -11.28
N GLY A 189 -1.52 -14.35 -11.06
CA GLY A 189 -0.17 -14.11 -11.61
C GLY A 189 0.68 -13.14 -10.80
N ILE A 190 0.25 -12.78 -9.59
CA ILE A 190 1.01 -11.93 -8.67
C ILE A 190 2.16 -12.75 -8.06
N ARG A 191 3.37 -12.23 -8.11
CA ARG A 191 4.54 -12.88 -7.54
C ARG A 191 4.65 -12.62 -6.05
N MET A 192 4.97 -13.65 -5.27
CA MET A 192 5.37 -13.51 -3.88
C MET A 192 6.87 -13.24 -3.81
N THR A 193 7.27 -12.32 -2.94
CA THR A 193 8.66 -11.91 -2.74
C THR A 193 8.90 -11.63 -1.26
N THR A 194 10.14 -11.30 -0.88
CA THR A 194 10.51 -10.92 0.47
C THR A 194 11.14 -9.52 0.49
N THR A 195 11.20 -8.92 1.67
CA THR A 195 11.91 -7.65 1.89
C THR A 195 13.38 -7.76 1.46
N ALA A 196 14.04 -8.88 1.74
CA ALA A 196 15.41 -9.14 1.33
C ALA A 196 15.54 -9.18 -0.20
N ASP A 197 14.66 -9.91 -0.89
CA ASP A 197 14.67 -9.97 -2.35
C ASP A 197 14.49 -8.61 -3.01
N VAL A 198 13.64 -7.77 -2.44
CA VAL A 198 13.40 -6.41 -2.96
C VAL A 198 14.59 -5.49 -2.72
N CYS A 199 15.14 -5.49 -1.49
CA CYS A 199 16.15 -4.52 -1.07
C CYS A 199 17.58 -4.93 -1.42
N ASP A 200 17.88 -6.24 -1.50
CA ASP A 200 19.26 -6.74 -1.71
C ASP A 200 19.52 -7.14 -3.17
N SER A 201 18.46 -7.32 -3.97
CA SER A 201 18.64 -7.58 -5.40
C SER A 201 19.31 -6.37 -6.06
N ARG A 202 20.53 -6.56 -6.55
CA ARG A 202 21.29 -5.58 -7.37
C ARG A 202 20.65 -5.44 -8.76
N THR A 203 19.37 -5.12 -8.84
CA THR A 203 18.69 -4.96 -10.12
C THR A 203 18.40 -3.49 -10.38
N GLY A 204 19.41 -2.85 -11.04
CA GLY A 204 19.13 -1.81 -12.01
C GLY A 204 18.59 -0.48 -11.51
N VAL A 205 19.32 0.19 -10.58
CA VAL A 205 19.41 1.64 -10.67
C VAL A 205 20.68 1.90 -11.51
N ILE A 206 20.51 2.03 -12.81
CA ILE A 206 21.54 2.64 -13.66
C ILE A 206 21.11 4.09 -13.84
N SER A 207 22.00 4.97 -13.40
CA SER A 207 22.03 6.42 -13.62
C SER A 207 21.78 6.82 -15.06
#